data_60f0e29d1df597ce0ce8739bf1fb4481
#
_entry.id   60f0e29d1df597ce0ce8739bf1fb4481
#
_cell.length_a   1.000
_cell.length_b   1.000
_cell.length_c   1.000
_cell.angle_alpha   90.00
_cell.angle_beta   90.00
_cell.angle_gamma   90.00
#
_symmetry.space_group_name_H-M   'P 1'
#
loop_
_entity.id
_entity.type
_entity.pdbx_description
1 polymer ?
#
loop_
_entity_poly.entity_id
_entity_poly.type
_entity_poly.pdbx_seq_one_letter_code
_entity_poly.pdbx_strand_id
1 'polypeptide(L)'
;MGKANESQVKKVAEAIKGAKKPVILAGGGVVISDATNEFRKFVKETDIPVVSTMMGIGILPSDNPRYYGMIGSHGVKRANLLFNRADLVIVMGSRLGDRTVANVKGLEEGNKLIHIDLDPAEIGKNTQPYIPVVGDIKDVLEQLTSQISGYKTSKEWIDEADELRQRFTHKPVCEDNGFVNPKYFLNVLSEKTNSDVYLSTEVGQNQIWCANNFNFKTPRSLLTSGGFGTMGYGLPAAIGASVAANGSKPVIAVMGDGSFQMDLPEMGTMAQWDIPVKMVLFQNHRLGMVHEHQYLLYKSNYQAVEIEGKPDFAMLAKAYGFESGIANENSEVSEAIDKMMAHDGSYLLIVNVNPFEPTGDALNEATLPKKEDK
;
A
#
# COMPACT_ATOMS: atom_id res chain seq x y z
N MET A 1 -13.38 -15.07 -20.90
CA MET A 1 -12.04 -14.49 -20.67
C MET A 1 -11.02 -15.39 -21.38
N GLY A 2 -9.92 -14.81 -21.90
CA GLY A 2 -8.96 -15.57 -22.71
C GLY A 2 -8.18 -16.57 -21.87
N LYS A 3 -8.25 -17.84 -22.25
CA LYS A 3 -7.41 -18.88 -21.63
C LYS A 3 -5.95 -18.64 -21.98
N ALA A 4 -5.06 -18.87 -21.03
CA ALA A 4 -3.63 -18.83 -21.29
C ALA A 4 -3.19 -20.03 -22.14
N ASN A 5 -2.16 -19.81 -22.94
CA ASN A 5 -1.59 -20.89 -23.76
C ASN A 5 -0.82 -21.87 -22.88
N GLU A 6 -1.24 -23.15 -22.85
CA GLU A 6 -0.64 -24.20 -22.02
C GLU A 6 0.87 -24.36 -22.24
N SER A 7 1.37 -24.15 -23.48
CA SER A 7 2.80 -24.23 -23.76
C SER A 7 3.59 -23.08 -23.12
N GLN A 8 2.99 -21.88 -23.00
CA GLN A 8 3.59 -20.76 -22.28
C GLN A 8 3.59 -21.02 -20.78
N VAL A 9 2.48 -21.51 -20.23
CA VAL A 9 2.36 -21.86 -18.81
C VAL A 9 3.38 -22.95 -18.43
N LYS A 10 3.58 -23.94 -19.32
CA LYS A 10 4.62 -24.97 -19.13
C LYS A 10 6.02 -24.37 -19.04
N LYS A 11 6.37 -23.41 -19.92
CA LYS A 11 7.65 -22.72 -19.86
C LYS A 11 7.80 -21.92 -18.54
N VAL A 12 6.72 -21.32 -18.05
CA VAL A 12 6.72 -20.66 -16.73
C VAL A 12 7.01 -21.65 -15.62
N ALA A 13 6.34 -22.82 -15.62
CA ALA A 13 6.58 -23.88 -14.63
C ALA A 13 8.04 -24.37 -14.64
N GLU A 14 8.62 -24.58 -15.82
CA GLU A 14 10.01 -24.97 -15.99
C GLU A 14 10.99 -23.88 -15.48
N ALA A 15 10.70 -22.60 -15.78
CA ALA A 15 11.50 -21.47 -15.31
C ALA A 15 11.46 -21.36 -13.77
N ILE A 16 10.30 -21.55 -13.15
CA ILE A 16 10.15 -21.54 -11.68
C ILE A 16 10.97 -22.68 -11.07
N LYS A 17 10.88 -23.91 -11.62
CA LYS A 17 11.64 -25.07 -11.11
C LYS A 17 13.15 -24.89 -11.25
N GLY A 18 13.61 -24.13 -12.24
CA GLY A 18 15.03 -23.84 -12.48
C GLY A 18 15.57 -22.63 -11.72
N ALA A 19 14.73 -21.82 -11.12
CA ALA A 19 15.12 -20.62 -10.40
C ALA A 19 15.66 -20.94 -8.99
N LYS A 20 16.68 -20.22 -8.57
CA LYS A 20 17.24 -20.32 -7.21
C LYS A 20 16.61 -19.31 -6.26
N LYS A 21 16.22 -18.14 -6.78
CA LYS A 21 15.72 -16.99 -6.03
C LYS A 21 14.44 -16.41 -6.67
N PRO A 22 13.36 -17.20 -6.80
CA PRO A 22 12.13 -16.67 -7.39
C PRO A 22 11.42 -15.72 -6.45
N VAL A 23 10.79 -14.66 -7.01
CA VAL A 23 9.89 -13.72 -6.31
C VAL A 23 8.65 -13.48 -7.14
N ILE A 24 7.48 -13.39 -6.52
CA ILE A 24 6.25 -12.97 -7.15
C ILE A 24 6.00 -11.49 -6.86
N LEU A 25 5.71 -10.72 -7.91
CA LEU A 25 5.12 -9.39 -7.82
C LEU A 25 3.62 -9.49 -8.08
N ALA A 26 2.83 -9.33 -7.01
CA ALA A 26 1.37 -9.33 -7.09
C ALA A 26 0.85 -7.91 -7.37
N GLY A 27 0.19 -7.74 -8.50
CA GLY A 27 -0.48 -6.49 -8.86
C GLY A 27 -2.00 -6.54 -8.72
N GLY A 28 -2.67 -5.42 -8.99
CA GLY A 28 -4.12 -5.30 -8.91
C GLY A 28 -4.89 -6.25 -9.85
N GLY A 29 -4.26 -6.73 -10.91
CA GLY A 29 -4.85 -7.71 -11.84
C GLY A 29 -5.24 -9.03 -11.17
N VAL A 30 -4.54 -9.46 -10.11
CA VAL A 30 -4.91 -10.64 -9.31
C VAL A 30 -6.29 -10.45 -8.65
N VAL A 31 -6.56 -9.23 -8.16
CA VAL A 31 -7.86 -8.91 -7.54
C VAL A 31 -8.96 -8.75 -8.60
N ILE A 32 -8.63 -8.14 -9.74
CA ILE A 32 -9.58 -7.92 -10.84
C ILE A 32 -10.05 -9.24 -11.45
N SER A 33 -9.15 -10.22 -11.60
CA SER A 33 -9.45 -11.55 -12.12
C SER A 33 -10.10 -12.49 -11.09
N ASP A 34 -10.40 -12.00 -9.88
CA ASP A 34 -10.94 -12.81 -8.77
C ASP A 34 -10.10 -14.07 -8.46
N ALA A 35 -8.78 -13.92 -8.57
CA ALA A 35 -7.80 -15.01 -8.44
C ALA A 35 -7.14 -15.09 -7.05
N THR A 36 -7.69 -14.39 -6.05
CA THR A 36 -7.05 -14.30 -4.73
C THR A 36 -6.89 -15.66 -4.05
N ASN A 37 -7.89 -16.52 -4.15
CA ASN A 37 -7.85 -17.84 -3.52
C ASN A 37 -6.83 -18.76 -4.21
N GLU A 38 -6.81 -18.76 -5.53
CA GLU A 38 -5.85 -19.50 -6.35
C GLU A 38 -4.43 -19.01 -6.09
N PHE A 39 -4.25 -17.70 -5.99
CA PHE A 39 -2.97 -17.08 -5.66
C PHE A 39 -2.46 -17.50 -4.27
N ARG A 40 -3.31 -17.43 -3.25
CA ARG A 40 -2.97 -17.85 -1.88
C ARG A 40 -2.63 -19.33 -1.82
N LYS A 41 -3.38 -20.15 -2.54
CA LYS A 41 -3.09 -21.59 -2.66
C LYS A 41 -1.73 -21.82 -3.31
N PHE A 42 -1.46 -21.14 -4.43
CA PHE A 42 -0.19 -21.23 -5.16
C PHE A 42 1.00 -20.85 -4.26
N VAL A 43 0.91 -19.74 -3.56
CA VAL A 43 1.97 -19.30 -2.62
C VAL A 43 2.17 -20.31 -1.48
N LYS A 44 1.09 -20.84 -0.91
CA LYS A 44 1.16 -21.86 0.15
C LYS A 44 1.82 -23.16 -0.34
N GLU A 45 1.58 -23.56 -1.58
CA GLU A 45 2.14 -24.76 -2.15
C GLU A 45 3.60 -24.59 -2.56
N THR A 46 4.02 -23.41 -2.99
CA THR A 46 5.36 -23.16 -3.52
C THR A 46 6.33 -22.51 -2.54
N ASP A 47 5.82 -21.85 -1.51
CA ASP A 47 6.58 -21.00 -0.57
C ASP A 47 7.38 -19.86 -1.27
N ILE A 48 7.02 -19.46 -2.50
CA ILE A 48 7.71 -18.36 -3.18
C ILE A 48 7.43 -17.04 -2.42
N PRO A 49 8.47 -16.26 -2.09
CA PRO A 49 8.32 -14.94 -1.51
C PRO A 49 7.49 -14.00 -2.41
N VAL A 50 6.64 -13.18 -1.79
CA VAL A 50 5.74 -12.26 -2.48
C VAL A 50 5.99 -10.83 -2.07
N VAL A 51 6.07 -9.96 -3.05
CA VAL A 51 5.98 -8.51 -2.90
C VAL A 51 4.77 -8.00 -3.68
N SER A 52 4.24 -6.84 -3.35
CA SER A 52 3.08 -6.30 -4.06
C SER A 52 3.31 -4.90 -4.62
N THR A 53 2.49 -4.54 -5.60
CA THR A 53 2.23 -3.14 -5.90
C THR A 53 1.23 -2.58 -4.87
N MET A 54 1.01 -1.26 -4.84
CA MET A 54 -0.02 -0.64 -4.00
C MET A 54 -1.40 -1.28 -4.24
N MET A 55 -1.78 -1.53 -5.48
CA MET A 55 -3.06 -2.14 -5.84
C MET A 55 -3.13 -3.65 -5.56
N GLY A 56 -2.00 -4.27 -5.20
CA GLY A 56 -1.90 -5.67 -4.79
C GLY A 56 -1.94 -5.89 -3.28
N ILE A 57 -2.00 -4.84 -2.48
CA ILE A 57 -2.09 -4.93 -1.01
C ILE A 57 -3.37 -5.68 -0.61
N GLY A 58 -3.24 -6.60 0.36
CA GLY A 58 -4.34 -7.43 0.86
C GLY A 58 -4.60 -8.71 0.05
N ILE A 59 -3.96 -8.93 -1.09
CA ILE A 59 -4.00 -10.23 -1.81
C ILE A 59 -3.49 -11.33 -0.90
N LEU A 60 -2.31 -11.14 -0.31
CA LEU A 60 -1.88 -11.88 0.89
C LEU A 60 -2.13 -11.01 2.12
N PRO A 61 -2.53 -11.61 3.25
CA PRO A 61 -2.52 -10.91 4.53
C PRO A 61 -1.13 -10.33 4.83
N SER A 62 -1.10 -9.12 5.41
CA SER A 62 0.17 -8.44 5.72
C SER A 62 1.05 -9.22 6.72
N ASP A 63 0.44 -10.05 7.55
CA ASP A 63 1.09 -10.95 8.52
C ASP A 63 1.49 -12.32 7.92
N ASN A 64 1.20 -12.57 6.63
CA ASN A 64 1.60 -13.80 5.98
C ASN A 64 3.13 -13.92 5.93
N PRO A 65 3.73 -15.06 6.33
CA PRO A 65 5.18 -15.23 6.36
C PRO A 65 5.86 -15.12 4.98
N ARG A 66 5.12 -15.24 3.89
CA ARG A 66 5.65 -15.08 2.53
C ARG A 66 5.41 -13.70 1.93
N TYR A 67 4.75 -12.78 2.65
CA TYR A 67 4.56 -11.41 2.21
C TYR A 67 5.63 -10.48 2.77
N TYR A 68 6.37 -9.79 1.91
CA TYR A 68 7.49 -8.93 2.30
C TYR A 68 7.19 -7.43 2.17
N GLY A 69 6.01 -7.07 1.68
CA GLY A 69 5.53 -5.70 1.61
C GLY A 69 5.40 -5.13 0.20
N MET A 70 5.07 -3.86 0.13
CA MET A 70 4.94 -3.12 -1.13
C MET A 70 6.33 -2.74 -1.67
N ILE A 71 6.52 -2.86 -3.00
CA ILE A 71 7.71 -2.37 -3.71
C ILE A 71 7.47 -0.99 -4.33
N GLY A 72 8.52 -0.37 -4.80
CA GLY A 72 8.52 0.87 -5.58
C GLY A 72 9.18 2.04 -4.86
N SER A 73 8.99 3.23 -5.42
CA SER A 73 9.59 4.48 -4.92
C SER A 73 9.24 4.78 -3.46
N HIS A 74 8.05 4.36 -3.02
CA HIS A 74 7.57 4.48 -1.63
C HIS A 74 7.35 3.11 -0.98
N GLY A 75 7.92 2.06 -1.56
CA GLY A 75 7.88 0.72 -1.01
C GLY A 75 8.81 0.55 0.19
N VAL A 76 8.62 -0.54 0.93
CA VAL A 76 9.49 -0.86 2.07
C VAL A 76 10.82 -1.42 1.61
N LYS A 77 11.90 -1.07 2.31
CA LYS A 77 13.27 -1.41 1.92
C LYS A 77 13.48 -2.93 1.77
N ARG A 78 12.94 -3.74 2.67
CA ARG A 78 13.02 -5.21 2.59
C ARG A 78 12.41 -5.77 1.30
N ALA A 79 11.26 -5.22 0.85
CA ALA A 79 10.60 -5.66 -0.37
C ALA A 79 11.38 -5.29 -1.62
N ASN A 80 11.88 -4.04 -1.69
CA ASN A 80 12.71 -3.57 -2.79
C ASN A 80 14.02 -4.37 -2.91
N LEU A 81 14.70 -4.65 -1.78
CA LEU A 81 15.92 -5.45 -1.77
C LEU A 81 15.67 -6.89 -2.20
N LEU A 82 14.59 -7.50 -1.71
CA LEU A 82 14.20 -8.87 -2.07
C LEU A 82 13.92 -8.97 -3.58
N PHE A 83 13.15 -8.02 -4.12
CA PHE A 83 12.84 -7.93 -5.53
C PHE A 83 14.10 -7.80 -6.40
N ASN A 84 15.04 -6.96 -5.99
CA ASN A 84 16.30 -6.75 -6.72
C ASN A 84 17.28 -7.91 -6.65
N ARG A 85 17.20 -8.78 -5.63
CA ARG A 85 18.06 -9.96 -5.47
C ARG A 85 17.53 -11.23 -6.14
N ALA A 86 16.30 -11.19 -6.64
CA ALA A 86 15.68 -12.31 -7.31
C ALA A 86 16.40 -12.65 -8.62
N ASP A 87 16.54 -13.93 -8.96
CA ASP A 87 17.01 -14.39 -10.28
C ASP A 87 15.82 -14.62 -11.25
N LEU A 88 14.62 -14.73 -10.69
CA LEU A 88 13.37 -14.84 -11.44
C LEU A 88 12.29 -13.99 -10.76
N VAL A 89 11.74 -13.04 -11.51
CA VAL A 89 10.59 -12.23 -11.10
C VAL A 89 9.35 -12.66 -11.87
N ILE A 90 8.29 -13.02 -11.14
CA ILE A 90 7.00 -13.44 -11.71
C ILE A 90 6.00 -12.31 -11.47
N VAL A 91 5.73 -11.51 -12.49
CA VAL A 91 4.78 -10.40 -12.42
C VAL A 91 3.39 -10.88 -12.78
N MET A 92 2.44 -10.71 -11.87
CA MET A 92 1.04 -11.10 -12.06
C MET A 92 0.15 -9.87 -11.97
N GLY A 93 -0.39 -9.42 -13.13
CA GLY A 93 -1.36 -8.33 -13.23
C GLY A 93 -0.83 -6.98 -12.75
N SER A 94 0.38 -6.62 -13.19
CA SER A 94 0.99 -5.32 -12.92
C SER A 94 1.58 -4.73 -14.19
N ARG A 95 1.29 -3.45 -14.43
CA ARG A 95 1.79 -2.69 -15.59
C ARG A 95 3.27 -2.31 -15.49
N LEU A 96 3.94 -2.60 -14.38
CA LEU A 96 5.34 -2.22 -14.12
C LEU A 96 5.62 -0.73 -14.39
N GLY A 97 4.71 0.14 -13.89
CA GLY A 97 4.89 1.59 -14.01
C GLY A 97 6.08 2.11 -13.20
N ASP A 98 6.51 3.33 -13.47
CA ASP A 98 7.67 4.02 -12.88
C ASP A 98 7.64 4.11 -11.34
N ARG A 99 6.44 4.20 -10.75
CA ARG A 99 6.27 4.19 -9.29
C ARG A 99 6.54 2.82 -8.67
N THR A 100 6.36 1.74 -9.44
CA THR A 100 6.60 0.37 -8.99
C THR A 100 8.04 -0.06 -9.30
N VAL A 101 8.58 0.29 -10.47
CA VAL A 101 9.94 -0.06 -10.91
C VAL A 101 10.63 1.19 -11.43
N ALA A 102 11.41 1.84 -10.57
CA ALA A 102 12.11 3.07 -10.92
C ALA A 102 13.27 2.85 -11.90
N ASN A 103 13.89 1.66 -11.89
CA ASN A 103 14.99 1.29 -12.79
C ASN A 103 14.65 0.03 -13.59
N VAL A 104 13.93 0.23 -14.68
CA VAL A 104 13.52 -0.86 -15.59
C VAL A 104 14.70 -1.56 -16.24
N LYS A 105 15.74 -0.80 -16.65
CA LYS A 105 16.95 -1.37 -17.26
C LYS A 105 17.70 -2.30 -16.30
N GLY A 106 17.84 -1.89 -15.05
CA GLY A 106 18.47 -2.75 -14.04
C GLY A 106 17.70 -4.05 -13.77
N LEU A 107 16.37 -4.02 -13.93
CA LEU A 107 15.56 -5.23 -13.84
C LEU A 107 15.81 -6.18 -15.02
N GLU A 108 15.94 -5.67 -16.24
CA GLU A 108 16.22 -6.48 -17.44
C GLU A 108 17.63 -7.09 -17.45
N GLU A 109 18.62 -6.37 -16.95
CA GLU A 109 20.01 -6.83 -16.91
C GLU A 109 20.28 -7.87 -15.82
N GLY A 110 19.54 -7.82 -14.71
CA GLY A 110 19.79 -8.65 -13.53
C GLY A 110 18.90 -9.88 -13.38
N ASN A 111 17.70 -9.88 -13.98
CA ASN A 111 16.65 -10.84 -13.64
C ASN A 111 15.96 -11.40 -14.88
N LYS A 112 15.54 -12.67 -14.81
CA LYS A 112 14.56 -13.20 -15.75
C LYS A 112 13.18 -12.75 -15.32
N LEU A 113 12.43 -12.11 -16.22
CA LEU A 113 11.10 -11.60 -15.97
C LEU A 113 10.04 -12.45 -16.67
N ILE A 114 9.09 -12.97 -15.90
CA ILE A 114 7.84 -13.54 -16.42
C ILE A 114 6.76 -12.47 -16.24
N HIS A 115 6.06 -12.12 -17.31
CA HIS A 115 4.98 -11.14 -17.23
C HIS A 115 3.65 -11.78 -17.64
N ILE A 116 2.74 -11.88 -16.68
CA ILE A 116 1.39 -12.45 -16.84
C ILE A 116 0.39 -11.30 -16.75
N ASP A 117 -0.30 -11.05 -17.83
CA ASP A 117 -1.35 -10.02 -17.87
C ASP A 117 -2.46 -10.45 -18.85
N LEU A 118 -3.67 -9.96 -18.61
CA LEU A 118 -4.81 -10.17 -19.50
C LEU A 118 -4.70 -9.28 -20.75
N ASP A 119 -4.12 -8.08 -20.60
CA ASP A 119 -3.96 -7.11 -21.67
C ASP A 119 -2.61 -7.33 -22.39
N PRO A 120 -2.64 -7.81 -23.66
CA PRO A 120 -1.41 -7.99 -24.43
C PRO A 120 -0.65 -6.68 -24.67
N ALA A 121 -1.31 -5.51 -24.58
CA ALA A 121 -0.67 -4.22 -24.76
C ALA A 121 0.19 -3.79 -23.56
N GLU A 122 -0.02 -4.36 -22.39
CA GLU A 122 0.82 -4.09 -21.22
C GLU A 122 2.09 -4.95 -21.20
N ILE A 123 2.08 -6.10 -21.89
CA ILE A 123 3.23 -7.00 -21.94
C ILE A 123 4.30 -6.43 -22.87
N GLY A 124 5.50 -6.21 -22.33
CA GLY A 124 6.62 -5.64 -23.07
C GLY A 124 6.59 -4.12 -23.25
N LYS A 125 5.58 -3.43 -22.70
CA LYS A 125 5.43 -1.98 -22.81
C LYS A 125 6.53 -1.21 -22.07
N ASN A 126 6.78 -1.58 -20.83
CA ASN A 126 7.77 -0.91 -19.99
C ASN A 126 9.07 -1.71 -19.83
N THR A 127 9.01 -3.04 -19.96
CA THR A 127 10.17 -3.93 -19.86
C THR A 127 9.96 -5.19 -20.71
N GLN A 128 11.02 -5.71 -21.31
CA GLN A 128 10.93 -6.92 -22.14
C GLN A 128 10.91 -8.17 -21.25
N PRO A 129 9.83 -8.96 -21.26
CA PRO A 129 9.78 -10.17 -20.48
C PRO A 129 10.57 -11.30 -21.14
N TYR A 130 11.22 -12.12 -20.31
CA TYR A 130 11.80 -13.40 -20.73
C TYR A 130 10.72 -14.40 -21.20
N ILE A 131 9.59 -14.44 -20.44
CA ILE A 131 8.41 -15.22 -20.83
C ILE A 131 7.16 -14.32 -20.73
N PRO A 132 6.56 -13.92 -21.86
CA PRO A 132 5.26 -13.26 -21.87
C PRO A 132 4.15 -14.30 -21.76
N VAL A 133 3.12 -14.02 -20.96
CA VAL A 133 1.90 -14.84 -20.85
C VAL A 133 0.69 -13.94 -20.92
N VAL A 134 -0.05 -14.01 -22.02
CA VAL A 134 -1.37 -13.35 -22.16
C VAL A 134 -2.45 -14.30 -21.69
N GLY A 135 -3.18 -13.93 -20.64
CA GLY A 135 -4.26 -14.76 -20.11
C GLY A 135 -4.83 -14.26 -18.78
N ASP A 136 -5.98 -14.79 -18.43
CA ASP A 136 -6.59 -14.57 -17.14
C ASP A 136 -5.73 -15.19 -16.03
N ILE A 137 -5.43 -14.43 -14.98
CA ILE A 137 -4.52 -14.85 -13.89
C ILE A 137 -5.07 -16.08 -13.16
N LYS A 138 -6.39 -16.19 -13.00
CA LYS A 138 -7.01 -17.36 -12.36
C LYS A 138 -6.74 -18.62 -13.14
N ASP A 139 -6.97 -18.59 -14.46
CA ASP A 139 -6.70 -19.70 -15.38
C ASP A 139 -5.20 -20.07 -15.39
N VAL A 140 -4.31 -19.06 -15.42
CA VAL A 140 -2.86 -19.30 -15.35
C VAL A 140 -2.47 -19.98 -14.04
N LEU A 141 -2.99 -19.52 -12.90
CA LEU A 141 -2.67 -20.08 -11.58
C LEU A 141 -3.19 -21.52 -11.42
N GLU A 142 -4.39 -21.82 -11.93
CA GLU A 142 -4.93 -23.18 -11.93
C GLU A 142 -4.05 -24.14 -12.73
N GLN A 143 -3.63 -23.73 -13.94
CA GLN A 143 -2.72 -24.52 -14.77
C GLN A 143 -1.33 -24.66 -14.14
N LEU A 144 -0.73 -23.58 -13.62
CA LEU A 144 0.59 -23.60 -12.97
C LEU A 144 0.60 -24.50 -11.74
N THR A 145 -0.40 -24.38 -10.88
CA THR A 145 -0.48 -25.18 -9.65
C THR A 145 -0.42 -26.69 -9.95
N SER A 146 -1.10 -27.13 -11.02
CA SER A 146 -1.06 -28.52 -11.45
C SER A 146 0.32 -28.96 -11.95
N GLN A 147 1.04 -28.08 -12.66
CA GLN A 147 2.32 -28.39 -13.30
C GLN A 147 3.53 -28.32 -12.38
N ILE A 148 3.43 -27.61 -11.24
CA ILE A 148 4.52 -27.48 -10.27
C ILE A 148 4.28 -28.21 -8.96
N SER A 149 3.38 -29.20 -8.96
CA SER A 149 3.10 -30.02 -7.78
C SER A 149 4.38 -30.58 -7.17
N GLY A 150 4.51 -30.45 -5.84
CA GLY A 150 5.70 -30.87 -5.09
C GLY A 150 6.90 -29.90 -5.14
N TYR A 151 6.82 -28.81 -5.89
CA TYR A 151 7.84 -27.77 -5.86
C TYR A 151 7.79 -26.99 -4.55
N LYS A 152 8.96 -26.69 -4.01
CA LYS A 152 9.14 -25.76 -2.89
C LYS A 152 10.35 -24.86 -3.17
N THR A 153 10.21 -23.61 -2.81
CA THR A 153 11.33 -22.66 -2.82
C THR A 153 12.43 -23.14 -1.85
N SER A 154 13.68 -22.94 -2.24
CA SER A 154 14.81 -23.37 -1.40
C SER A 154 14.80 -22.69 -0.04
N LYS A 155 15.23 -23.43 0.98
CA LYS A 155 15.31 -22.90 2.35
C LYS A 155 16.27 -21.73 2.44
N GLU A 156 17.38 -21.79 1.72
CA GLU A 156 18.41 -20.74 1.70
C GLU A 156 17.86 -19.41 1.23
N TRP A 157 17.01 -19.42 0.19
CA TRP A 157 16.37 -18.20 -0.29
C TRP A 157 15.32 -17.66 0.68
N ILE A 158 14.57 -18.53 1.32
CA ILE A 158 13.60 -18.15 2.36
C ILE A 158 14.32 -17.54 3.56
N ASP A 159 15.42 -18.15 4.02
CA ASP A 159 16.22 -17.64 5.14
C ASP A 159 16.80 -16.25 4.80
N GLU A 160 17.33 -16.03 3.59
CA GLU A 160 17.81 -14.72 3.13
C GLU A 160 16.68 -13.67 3.10
N ALA A 161 15.48 -14.06 2.64
CA ALA A 161 14.32 -13.18 2.62
C ALA A 161 13.87 -12.79 4.05
N ASP A 162 13.87 -13.76 4.97
CA ASP A 162 13.50 -13.52 6.37
C ASP A 162 14.57 -12.70 7.13
N GLU A 163 15.86 -12.82 6.80
CA GLU A 163 16.91 -11.92 7.27
C GLU A 163 16.66 -10.46 6.85
N LEU A 164 16.25 -10.23 5.59
CA LEU A 164 15.86 -8.90 5.13
C LEU A 164 14.66 -8.36 5.92
N ARG A 165 13.69 -9.21 6.20
CA ARG A 165 12.54 -8.83 7.05
C ARG A 165 12.99 -8.41 8.43
N GLN A 166 13.78 -9.22 9.11
CA GLN A 166 14.27 -8.93 10.46
C GLN A 166 15.10 -7.64 10.50
N ARG A 167 15.98 -7.46 9.52
CA ARG A 167 16.88 -6.30 9.46
C ARG A 167 16.17 -4.98 9.17
N PHE A 168 15.12 -5.01 8.35
CA PHE A 168 14.44 -3.80 7.84
C PHE A 168 12.97 -3.70 8.27
N THR A 169 12.58 -4.37 9.35
CA THR A 169 11.32 -4.09 10.04
C THR A 169 11.61 -3.25 11.27
N HIS A 170 11.34 -1.97 11.16
CA HIS A 170 11.47 -1.04 12.27
C HIS A 170 10.14 -0.93 13.02
N LYS A 171 10.19 -0.95 14.36
CA LYS A 171 9.04 -0.57 15.15
C LYS A 171 8.92 0.96 15.13
N PRO A 172 7.74 1.51 14.88
CA PRO A 172 7.55 2.95 14.96
C PRO A 172 7.90 3.48 16.34
N VAL A 173 8.42 4.71 16.39
CA VAL A 173 8.68 5.42 17.64
C VAL A 173 7.34 5.66 18.34
N CYS A 174 7.24 5.25 19.58
CA CYS A 174 6.03 5.41 20.40
C CYS A 174 6.23 6.35 21.61
N GLU A 175 7.42 6.93 21.75
CA GLU A 175 7.71 7.93 22.78
C GLU A 175 7.04 9.26 22.43
N ASP A 176 6.53 9.95 23.46
CA ASP A 176 5.90 11.26 23.31
C ASP A 176 6.94 12.35 23.01
N ASN A 177 6.68 13.16 22.02
CA ASN A 177 7.54 14.26 21.59
C ASN A 177 6.76 15.52 21.14
N GLY A 178 5.49 15.63 21.55
CA GLY A 178 4.57 16.70 21.17
C GLY A 178 3.84 16.43 19.84
N PHE A 179 4.00 15.22 19.29
CA PHE A 179 3.34 14.79 18.05
C PHE A 179 3.00 13.31 18.10
N VAL A 180 1.99 12.92 17.33
CA VAL A 180 1.68 11.51 17.07
C VAL A 180 2.54 11.02 15.90
N ASN A 181 3.20 9.86 16.08
CA ASN A 181 3.81 9.16 14.96
C ASN A 181 2.72 8.46 14.14
N PRO A 182 2.50 8.82 12.85
CA PRO A 182 1.42 8.27 12.03
C PRO A 182 1.57 6.76 11.78
N LYS A 183 2.80 6.24 11.75
CA LYS A 183 3.08 4.81 11.57
C LYS A 183 2.67 4.03 12.83
N TYR A 184 2.96 4.57 14.02
CA TYR A 184 2.49 4.03 15.29
C TYR A 184 0.96 4.05 15.38
N PHE A 185 0.34 5.19 15.05
CA PHE A 185 -1.12 5.32 15.01
C PHE A 185 -1.77 4.22 14.15
N LEU A 186 -1.26 3.99 12.94
CA LEU A 186 -1.81 3.01 12.00
C LEU A 186 -1.63 1.57 12.47
N ASN A 187 -0.54 1.26 13.17
CA ASN A 187 -0.37 -0.05 13.80
C ASN A 187 -1.40 -0.27 14.90
N VAL A 188 -1.59 0.71 15.81
CA VAL A 188 -2.59 0.63 16.87
C VAL A 188 -4.01 0.54 16.30
N LEU A 189 -4.33 1.34 15.26
CA LEU A 189 -5.61 1.27 14.57
C LEU A 189 -5.86 -0.13 13.97
N SER A 190 -4.83 -0.70 13.34
CA SER A 190 -4.87 -2.04 12.77
C SER A 190 -5.15 -3.13 13.82
N GLU A 191 -4.48 -3.04 14.97
CA GLU A 191 -4.66 -3.96 16.09
C GLU A 191 -6.06 -3.83 16.70
N LYS A 192 -6.50 -2.62 17.04
CA LYS A 192 -7.81 -2.35 17.67
C LYS A 192 -9.00 -2.72 16.79
N THR A 193 -8.87 -2.56 15.49
CA THR A 193 -9.91 -2.94 14.53
C THR A 193 -9.78 -4.41 14.07
N ASN A 194 -8.76 -5.13 14.53
CA ASN A 194 -8.37 -6.43 14.00
C ASN A 194 -8.23 -6.43 12.46
N SER A 195 -7.97 -5.25 11.88
CA SER A 195 -7.92 -5.01 10.43
C SER A 195 -9.21 -5.39 9.68
N ASP A 196 -10.35 -5.49 10.37
CA ASP A 196 -11.64 -5.85 9.78
C ASP A 196 -12.47 -4.60 9.45
N VAL A 197 -11.88 -3.75 8.63
CA VAL A 197 -12.44 -2.47 8.17
C VAL A 197 -12.20 -2.28 6.68
N TYR A 198 -12.97 -1.39 6.06
CA TYR A 198 -12.58 -0.75 4.81
C TYR A 198 -11.84 0.54 5.12
N LEU A 199 -10.63 0.69 4.59
CA LEU A 199 -9.80 1.86 4.80
C LEU A 199 -9.61 2.59 3.48
N SER A 200 -10.14 3.79 3.39
CA SER A 200 -9.91 4.70 2.27
C SER A 200 -8.78 5.68 2.60
N THR A 201 -7.96 6.00 1.61
CA THR A 201 -6.91 6.99 1.78
C THR A 201 -7.05 8.14 0.79
N GLU A 202 -6.72 9.32 1.25
CA GLU A 202 -6.34 10.42 0.37
C GLU A 202 -4.96 10.18 -0.24
N VAL A 203 -4.57 11.04 -1.19
CA VAL A 203 -3.25 11.01 -1.81
C VAL A 203 -2.29 11.93 -1.06
N GLY A 204 -1.13 11.41 -0.71
CA GLY A 204 -0.10 12.09 0.06
C GLY A 204 0.66 11.14 0.97
N GLN A 205 1.34 11.69 1.98
CA GLN A 205 2.06 10.87 2.97
C GLN A 205 1.13 9.88 3.68
N ASN A 206 -0.10 10.29 4.00
CA ASN A 206 -1.13 9.44 4.59
C ASN A 206 -1.36 8.14 3.80
N GLN A 207 -1.38 8.20 2.46
CA GLN A 207 -1.53 7.05 1.57
C GLN A 207 -0.42 6.03 1.78
N ILE A 208 0.81 6.51 1.80
CA ILE A 208 2.00 5.65 1.92
C ILE A 208 2.13 5.11 3.34
N TRP A 209 1.86 5.93 4.35
CA TRP A 209 1.83 5.45 5.74
C TRP A 209 0.82 4.33 5.91
N CYS A 210 -0.40 4.47 5.37
CA CYS A 210 -1.41 3.41 5.40
C CYS A 210 -0.95 2.15 4.65
N ALA A 211 -0.45 2.30 3.43
CA ALA A 211 -0.02 1.17 2.60
C ALA A 211 1.08 0.32 3.26
N ASN A 212 1.98 0.96 4.03
CA ASN A 212 3.14 0.31 4.61
C ASN A 212 2.97 -0.10 6.09
N ASN A 213 2.03 0.48 6.83
CA ASN A 213 1.94 0.29 8.28
C ASN A 213 0.57 -0.21 8.78
N PHE A 214 -0.48 -0.22 7.95
CA PHE A 214 -1.73 -0.89 8.30
C PHE A 214 -1.70 -2.34 7.83
N ASN A 215 -2.13 -3.29 8.67
CA ASN A 215 -2.10 -4.72 8.35
C ASN A 215 -3.34 -5.13 7.56
N PHE A 216 -3.30 -5.02 6.24
CA PHE A 216 -4.41 -5.47 5.39
C PHE A 216 -4.48 -6.99 5.33
N LYS A 217 -5.65 -7.59 5.60
CA LYS A 217 -5.88 -9.05 5.62
C LYS A 217 -6.69 -9.54 4.42
N THR A 218 -7.42 -8.64 3.78
CA THR A 218 -8.33 -8.99 2.68
C THR A 218 -8.12 -8.07 1.47
N PRO A 219 -8.28 -8.59 0.24
CA PRO A 219 -8.25 -7.74 -0.94
C PRO A 219 -9.44 -6.76 -0.92
N ARG A 220 -9.31 -5.65 -1.63
CA ARG A 220 -10.31 -4.59 -1.72
C ARG A 220 -10.67 -3.93 -0.37
N SER A 221 -9.87 -4.13 0.68
CA SER A 221 -10.00 -3.41 1.95
C SER A 221 -9.25 -2.08 1.97
N LEU A 222 -8.27 -1.89 1.09
CA LEU A 222 -7.64 -0.60 0.80
C LEU A 222 -8.29 0.04 -0.42
N LEU A 223 -8.88 1.22 -0.22
CA LEU A 223 -9.48 2.06 -1.26
C LEU A 223 -8.56 3.27 -1.46
N THR A 224 -7.95 3.39 -2.64
CA THR A 224 -6.95 4.43 -2.86
C THR A 224 -6.82 4.79 -4.33
N SER A 225 -6.55 6.04 -4.64
CA SER A 225 -6.23 6.50 -6.00
C SER A 225 -4.80 6.11 -6.38
N GLY A 226 -4.54 4.80 -6.54
CA GLY A 226 -3.22 4.27 -6.85
C GLY A 226 -2.80 4.39 -8.32
N GLY A 227 -3.69 4.83 -9.20
CA GLY A 227 -3.43 5.05 -10.62
C GLY A 227 -3.12 6.51 -10.93
N PHE A 228 -4.11 7.39 -10.84
CA PHE A 228 -3.96 8.82 -11.10
C PHE A 228 -3.33 9.60 -9.93
N GLY A 229 -3.48 9.13 -8.70
CA GLY A 229 -2.99 9.86 -7.53
C GLY A 229 -3.78 11.16 -7.30
N THR A 230 -5.09 11.11 -7.41
CA THR A 230 -5.98 12.27 -7.31
C THR A 230 -6.22 12.62 -5.85
N MET A 231 -5.84 13.83 -5.41
CA MET A 231 -6.34 14.40 -4.16
C MET A 231 -7.85 14.68 -4.31
N GLY A 232 -8.63 14.53 -3.24
CA GLY A 232 -10.10 14.60 -3.31
C GLY A 232 -10.74 13.25 -3.68
N TYR A 233 -10.10 12.14 -3.38
CA TYR A 233 -10.61 10.78 -3.61
C TYR A 233 -11.08 10.12 -2.32
N GLY A 234 -10.39 10.35 -1.22
CA GLY A 234 -10.47 9.52 -0.01
C GLY A 234 -11.84 9.52 0.66
N LEU A 235 -12.38 10.69 0.93
CA LEU A 235 -13.68 10.82 1.59
C LEU A 235 -14.84 10.35 0.69
N PRO A 236 -14.96 10.77 -0.60
CA PRO A 236 -15.98 10.25 -1.50
C PRO A 236 -15.95 8.72 -1.64
N ALA A 237 -14.75 8.14 -1.72
CA ALA A 237 -14.59 6.69 -1.80
C ALA A 237 -15.03 5.99 -0.50
N ALA A 238 -14.76 6.59 0.67
CA ALA A 238 -15.23 6.08 1.95
C ALA A 238 -16.77 6.13 2.07
N ILE A 239 -17.40 7.21 1.59
CA ILE A 239 -18.85 7.33 1.51
C ILE A 239 -19.44 6.19 0.66
N GLY A 240 -18.89 6.00 -0.56
CA GLY A 240 -19.33 4.90 -1.43
C GLY A 240 -19.13 3.52 -0.80
N ALA A 241 -18.01 3.31 -0.10
CA ALA A 241 -17.73 2.08 0.63
C ALA A 241 -18.70 1.87 1.80
N SER A 242 -19.04 2.92 2.53
CA SER A 242 -20.01 2.84 3.64
C SER A 242 -21.41 2.45 3.16
N VAL A 243 -21.86 3.05 2.07
CA VAL A 243 -23.12 2.68 1.41
C VAL A 243 -23.09 1.22 0.93
N ALA A 244 -22.02 0.80 0.29
CA ALA A 244 -21.88 -0.57 -0.21
C ALA A 244 -21.72 -1.60 0.91
N ALA A 245 -21.03 -1.24 2.00
CA ALA A 245 -20.86 -2.11 3.16
C ALA A 245 -22.17 -2.32 3.93
N ASN A 246 -23.08 -1.36 3.89
CA ASN A 246 -24.39 -1.42 4.55
C ASN A 246 -24.29 -1.95 6.00
N GLY A 247 -23.39 -1.38 6.79
CA GLY A 247 -23.15 -1.75 8.18
C GLY A 247 -22.39 -3.05 8.43
N SER A 248 -21.97 -3.77 7.37
CA SER A 248 -21.23 -5.04 7.54
C SER A 248 -19.86 -4.87 8.17
N LYS A 249 -19.21 -3.73 7.92
CA LYS A 249 -17.88 -3.37 8.45
C LYS A 249 -17.77 -1.86 8.61
N PRO A 250 -16.99 -1.38 9.60
CA PRO A 250 -16.66 0.03 9.68
C PRO A 250 -15.86 0.50 8.46
N VAL A 251 -16.09 1.74 8.07
CA VAL A 251 -15.33 2.42 7.03
C VAL A 251 -14.53 3.56 7.64
N ILE A 252 -13.24 3.59 7.37
CA ILE A 252 -12.32 4.60 7.87
C ILE A 252 -11.72 5.36 6.69
N ALA A 253 -11.84 6.69 6.67
CA ALA A 253 -11.16 7.57 5.73
C ALA A 253 -9.92 8.17 6.40
N VAL A 254 -8.72 7.92 5.87
CA VAL A 254 -7.47 8.50 6.35
C VAL A 254 -7.00 9.57 5.39
N MET A 255 -6.88 10.79 5.87
CA MET A 255 -6.67 11.98 5.06
C MET A 255 -5.55 12.86 5.62
N GLY A 256 -4.91 13.65 4.77
CA GLY A 256 -4.09 14.79 5.19
C GLY A 256 -4.91 16.07 5.22
N ASP A 257 -4.47 17.06 5.98
CA ASP A 257 -5.17 18.34 6.14
C ASP A 257 -5.30 19.15 4.83
N GLY A 258 -4.36 18.98 3.90
CA GLY A 258 -4.45 19.59 2.57
C GLY A 258 -5.48 18.91 1.66
N SER A 259 -5.47 17.59 1.59
CA SER A 259 -6.39 16.84 0.73
C SER A 259 -7.82 16.84 1.26
N PHE A 260 -8.01 16.80 2.58
CA PHE A 260 -9.33 16.87 3.20
C PHE A 260 -10.07 18.17 2.83
N GLN A 261 -9.36 19.29 2.72
CA GLN A 261 -9.98 20.56 2.31
C GLN A 261 -10.54 20.54 0.89
N MET A 262 -10.14 19.61 0.05
CA MET A 262 -10.70 19.43 -1.30
C MET A 262 -12.05 18.69 -1.28
N ASP A 263 -12.34 17.95 -0.20
CA ASP A 263 -13.51 17.09 -0.05
C ASP A 263 -14.53 17.61 0.96
N LEU A 264 -14.34 18.80 1.50
CA LEU A 264 -15.24 19.36 2.52
C LEU A 264 -16.74 19.30 2.16
N PRO A 265 -17.15 19.55 0.90
CA PRO A 265 -18.56 19.47 0.50
C PRO A 265 -19.17 18.07 0.75
N GLU A 266 -18.38 17.02 0.74
CA GLU A 266 -18.85 15.64 0.95
C GLU A 266 -19.30 15.36 2.39
N MET A 267 -18.86 16.16 3.36
CA MET A 267 -19.43 16.13 4.71
C MET A 267 -20.93 16.47 4.69
N GLY A 268 -21.36 17.33 3.77
CA GLY A 268 -22.79 17.61 3.53
C GLY A 268 -23.54 16.39 3.03
N THR A 269 -22.96 15.60 2.13
CA THR A 269 -23.52 14.32 1.67
C THR A 269 -23.67 13.34 2.83
N MET A 270 -22.63 13.21 3.68
CA MET A 270 -22.68 12.33 4.86
C MET A 270 -23.79 12.76 5.85
N ALA A 271 -23.87 14.06 6.14
CA ALA A 271 -24.85 14.58 7.07
C ALA A 271 -26.28 14.46 6.54
N GLN A 272 -26.49 14.68 5.24
CA GLN A 272 -27.82 14.60 4.61
C GLN A 272 -28.38 13.17 4.61
N TRP A 273 -27.52 12.16 4.48
CA TRP A 273 -27.93 10.77 4.28
C TRP A 273 -27.57 9.85 5.44
N ASP A 274 -27.11 10.42 6.58
CA ASP A 274 -26.66 9.67 7.77
C ASP A 274 -25.65 8.55 7.42
N ILE A 275 -24.71 8.84 6.53
CA ILE A 275 -23.70 7.87 6.09
C ILE A 275 -22.56 7.82 7.10
N PRO A 276 -22.36 6.70 7.84
CA PRO A 276 -21.33 6.61 8.86
C PRO A 276 -19.95 6.40 8.25
N VAL A 277 -19.03 7.33 8.50
CA VAL A 277 -17.60 7.22 8.17
C VAL A 277 -16.76 7.67 9.35
N LYS A 278 -15.77 6.88 9.74
CA LYS A 278 -14.75 7.30 10.70
C LYS A 278 -13.65 8.04 9.93
N MET A 279 -13.48 9.30 10.21
CA MET A 279 -12.51 10.17 9.55
C MET A 279 -11.27 10.37 10.43
N VAL A 280 -10.10 10.00 9.93
CA VAL A 280 -8.80 10.25 10.56
C VAL A 280 -8.08 11.32 9.75
N LEU A 281 -7.82 12.47 10.36
CA LEU A 281 -7.16 13.60 9.74
C LEU A 281 -5.74 13.76 10.29
N PHE A 282 -4.73 13.38 9.53
CA PHE A 282 -3.35 13.68 9.85
C PHE A 282 -3.06 15.15 9.55
N GLN A 283 -2.91 15.94 10.60
CA GLN A 283 -2.67 17.37 10.52
C GLN A 283 -1.18 17.66 10.72
N ASN A 284 -0.50 18.03 9.64
CA ASN A 284 0.91 18.44 9.66
C ASN A 284 1.12 19.85 9.09
N HIS A 285 0.05 20.56 8.74
CA HIS A 285 0.04 21.91 8.16
C HIS A 285 0.83 22.04 6.86
N ARG A 286 0.93 20.95 6.06
CA ARG A 286 1.71 20.91 4.83
C ARG A 286 1.12 19.96 3.80
N LEU A 287 1.43 20.22 2.53
CA LEU A 287 1.39 19.20 1.49
C LEU A 287 2.65 18.33 1.62
N GLY A 288 2.66 17.46 2.64
CA GLY A 288 3.87 16.85 3.16
C GLY A 288 4.68 16.04 2.14
N MET A 289 4.04 15.29 1.23
CA MET A 289 4.74 14.55 0.18
C MET A 289 5.42 15.50 -0.83
N VAL A 290 4.79 16.61 -1.18
CA VAL A 290 5.39 17.62 -2.07
C VAL A 290 6.53 18.35 -1.36
N HIS A 291 6.35 18.68 -0.08
CA HIS A 291 7.39 19.28 0.75
C HIS A 291 8.64 18.37 0.83
N GLU A 292 8.46 17.09 1.10
CA GLU A 292 9.55 16.11 1.12
C GLU A 292 10.25 16.00 -0.24
N HIS A 293 9.50 16.04 -1.33
CA HIS A 293 10.04 16.05 -2.69
C HIS A 293 10.89 17.29 -2.96
N GLN A 294 10.43 18.47 -2.52
CA GLN A 294 11.18 19.73 -2.64
C GLN A 294 12.44 19.72 -1.75
N TYR A 295 12.36 19.11 -0.57
CA TYR A 295 13.53 18.89 0.28
C TYR A 295 14.59 18.06 -0.44
N LEU A 296 14.20 16.91 -1.00
CA LEU A 296 15.13 15.92 -1.57
C LEU A 296 15.73 16.36 -2.92
N LEU A 297 14.91 16.94 -3.80
CA LEU A 297 15.29 17.18 -5.20
C LEU A 297 15.56 18.65 -5.52
N TYR A 298 15.03 19.59 -4.74
CA TYR A 298 15.07 21.02 -5.05
C TYR A 298 15.81 21.83 -3.98
N LYS A 299 16.73 21.20 -3.24
CA LYS A 299 17.60 21.85 -2.23
C LYS A 299 16.81 22.67 -1.20
N SER A 300 15.68 22.12 -0.74
CA SER A 300 14.77 22.80 0.20
C SER A 300 14.19 24.13 -0.30
N ASN A 301 14.05 24.28 -1.60
CA ASN A 301 13.36 25.44 -2.17
C ASN A 301 11.83 25.18 -2.11
N TYR A 302 11.23 25.52 -0.97
CA TYR A 302 9.81 25.28 -0.69
C TYR A 302 8.93 26.31 -1.36
N GLN A 303 7.94 25.85 -2.13
CA GLN A 303 6.97 26.69 -2.82
C GLN A 303 5.57 26.09 -2.71
N ALA A 304 4.62 26.87 -2.20
CA ALA A 304 3.19 26.54 -2.13
C ALA A 304 2.89 25.21 -1.43
N VAL A 305 3.67 24.82 -0.43
CA VAL A 305 3.50 23.56 0.30
C VAL A 305 3.05 23.74 1.75
N GLU A 306 3.17 24.93 2.29
CA GLU A 306 2.71 25.26 3.63
C GLU A 306 1.21 25.60 3.61
N ILE A 307 0.46 25.06 4.58
CA ILE A 307 -0.97 25.33 4.75
C ILE A 307 -1.11 26.38 5.86
N GLU A 308 -1.09 27.66 5.47
CA GLU A 308 -1.05 28.79 6.40
C GLU A 308 -2.41 29.09 7.05
N GLY A 309 -3.52 28.74 6.41
CA GLY A 309 -4.89 29.10 6.81
C GLY A 309 -5.36 28.55 8.15
N LYS A 310 -4.75 27.48 8.65
CA LYS A 310 -5.02 26.82 9.96
C LYS A 310 -6.53 26.69 10.26
N PRO A 311 -7.32 26.00 9.42
CA PRO A 311 -8.74 25.83 9.71
C PRO A 311 -8.94 25.03 11.00
N ASP A 312 -9.96 25.39 11.77
CA ASP A 312 -10.40 24.60 12.92
C ASP A 312 -11.27 23.44 12.46
N PHE A 313 -10.67 22.29 12.31
CA PHE A 313 -11.36 21.08 11.82
C PHE A 313 -12.36 20.52 12.84
N ALA A 314 -12.18 20.73 14.14
CA ALA A 314 -13.13 20.32 15.16
C ALA A 314 -14.40 21.17 15.08
N MET A 315 -14.26 22.48 14.90
CA MET A 315 -15.41 23.38 14.66
C MET A 315 -16.11 23.05 13.35
N LEU A 316 -15.37 22.68 12.32
CA LEU A 316 -15.93 22.25 11.04
C LEU A 316 -16.76 20.97 11.18
N ALA A 317 -16.25 19.95 11.86
CA ALA A 317 -16.98 18.72 12.15
C ALA A 317 -18.32 19.02 12.87
N LYS A 318 -18.23 19.86 13.91
CA LYS A 318 -19.41 20.30 14.67
C LYS A 318 -20.44 21.05 13.81
N ALA A 319 -19.97 21.87 12.84
CA ALA A 319 -20.87 22.59 11.92
C ALA A 319 -21.71 21.65 11.04
N TYR A 320 -21.18 20.45 10.73
CA TYR A 320 -21.90 19.39 10.02
C TYR A 320 -22.62 18.39 10.95
N GLY A 321 -22.60 18.62 12.27
CA GLY A 321 -23.24 17.76 13.25
C GLY A 321 -22.46 16.50 13.64
N PHE A 322 -21.15 16.46 13.34
CA PHE A 322 -20.29 15.32 13.67
C PHE A 322 -19.50 15.57 14.96
N GLU A 323 -19.34 14.50 15.75
CA GLU A 323 -18.44 14.49 16.88
C GLU A 323 -16.99 14.44 16.41
N SER A 324 -16.09 14.97 17.26
CA SER A 324 -14.67 15.00 16.96
C SER A 324 -13.80 14.79 18.19
N GLY A 325 -12.55 14.37 17.97
CA GLY A 325 -11.52 14.25 18.98
C GLY A 325 -10.17 14.69 18.43
N ILE A 326 -9.21 14.88 19.33
CA ILE A 326 -7.84 15.28 18.98
C ILE A 326 -6.89 14.34 19.70
N ALA A 327 -5.83 13.91 19.01
CA ALA A 327 -4.66 13.23 19.56
C ALA A 327 -3.40 14.03 19.23
N ASN A 328 -2.67 14.46 20.25
CA ASN A 328 -1.46 15.28 20.11
C ASN A 328 -0.19 14.48 20.35
N GLU A 329 -0.27 13.38 21.10
CA GLU A 329 0.86 12.55 21.48
C GLU A 329 0.55 11.06 21.34
N ASN A 330 1.59 10.24 21.25
CA ASN A 330 1.47 8.80 21.06
C ASN A 330 0.71 8.11 22.23
N SER A 331 0.88 8.59 23.45
CA SER A 331 0.17 8.10 24.65
C SER A 331 -1.36 8.23 24.55
N GLU A 332 -1.87 9.19 23.77
CA GLU A 332 -3.30 9.45 23.60
C GLU A 332 -3.96 8.57 22.52
N VAL A 333 -3.16 7.98 21.61
CA VAL A 333 -3.62 7.29 20.40
C VAL A 333 -4.60 6.17 20.72
N SER A 334 -4.29 5.33 21.72
CA SER A 334 -5.11 4.18 22.06
C SER A 334 -6.53 4.57 22.47
N GLU A 335 -6.65 5.56 23.35
CA GLU A 335 -7.94 6.05 23.86
C GLU A 335 -8.71 6.82 22.76
N ALA A 336 -8.02 7.62 21.97
CA ALA A 336 -8.62 8.37 20.88
C ALA A 336 -9.25 7.45 19.80
N ILE A 337 -8.57 6.36 19.46
CA ILE A 337 -9.11 5.36 18.53
C ILE A 337 -10.33 4.66 19.17
N ASP A 338 -10.27 4.28 20.45
CA ASP A 338 -11.41 3.64 21.12
C ASP A 338 -12.65 4.55 21.12
N LYS A 339 -12.47 5.83 21.44
CA LYS A 339 -13.58 6.82 21.38
C LYS A 339 -14.15 6.96 19.98
N MET A 340 -13.30 7.08 18.96
CA MET A 340 -13.73 7.16 17.58
C MET A 340 -14.54 5.92 17.15
N MET A 341 -14.02 4.74 17.47
CA MET A 341 -14.66 3.47 17.05
C MET A 341 -15.93 3.15 17.83
N ALA A 342 -16.02 3.56 19.09
CA ALA A 342 -17.20 3.36 19.93
C ALA A 342 -18.34 4.34 19.63
N HIS A 343 -18.06 5.48 18.99
CA HIS A 343 -19.07 6.45 18.60
C HIS A 343 -20.01 5.86 17.56
N ASP A 344 -21.31 6.07 17.70
CA ASP A 344 -22.28 5.72 16.67
C ASP A 344 -22.32 6.84 15.61
N GLY A 345 -22.29 6.47 14.32
CA GLY A 345 -22.26 7.43 13.21
C GLY A 345 -20.87 7.94 12.85
N SER A 346 -20.82 9.14 12.24
CA SER A 346 -19.59 9.76 11.75
C SER A 346 -18.80 10.42 12.87
N TYR A 347 -17.48 10.35 12.77
CA TYR A 347 -16.55 10.92 13.76
C TYR A 347 -15.28 11.43 13.08
N LEU A 348 -14.81 12.61 13.45
CA LEU A 348 -13.54 13.17 12.97
C LEU A 348 -12.47 13.11 14.06
N LEU A 349 -11.46 12.26 13.90
CA LEU A 349 -10.28 12.22 14.75
C LEU A 349 -9.15 13.03 14.11
N ILE A 350 -8.80 14.13 14.71
CA ILE A 350 -7.68 14.99 14.31
C ILE A 350 -6.42 14.46 15.00
N VAL A 351 -5.40 14.17 14.22
CA VAL A 351 -4.15 13.59 14.70
C VAL A 351 -3.01 14.56 14.37
N ASN A 352 -2.43 15.16 15.39
CA ASN A 352 -1.35 16.13 15.21
C ASN A 352 -0.02 15.41 14.89
N VAL A 353 0.50 15.61 13.68
CA VAL A 353 1.69 14.93 13.15
C VAL A 353 2.84 15.91 12.96
N ASN A 354 4.06 15.45 13.24
CA ASN A 354 5.25 16.26 13.01
C ASN A 354 5.33 16.68 11.51
N PRO A 355 5.44 18.00 11.22
CA PRO A 355 5.54 18.49 9.86
C PRO A 355 6.70 17.91 9.04
N PHE A 356 7.72 17.36 9.69
CA PHE A 356 8.89 16.74 9.08
C PHE A 356 8.90 15.22 9.16
N GLU A 357 7.77 14.59 9.55
CA GLU A 357 7.70 13.13 9.55
C GLU A 357 7.90 12.57 8.15
N PRO A 358 8.89 11.68 7.94
CA PRO A 358 9.19 11.16 6.60
C PRO A 358 8.10 10.20 6.11
N THR A 359 7.86 10.21 4.79
CA THR A 359 6.87 9.34 4.15
C THR A 359 7.24 7.86 4.28
N GLY A 360 8.51 7.50 4.10
CA GLY A 360 8.96 6.12 4.15
C GLY A 360 10.44 5.95 4.50
N ASP A 361 10.82 4.71 4.80
CA ASP A 361 12.19 4.36 5.15
C ASP A 361 13.13 4.33 3.93
N ALA A 362 12.58 4.10 2.73
CA ALA A 362 13.36 3.97 1.50
C ALA A 362 13.99 5.30 1.04
N LEU A 363 13.35 6.43 1.37
CA LEU A 363 13.87 7.76 1.05
C LEU A 363 15.06 8.15 1.95
N ASN A 364 15.20 7.55 3.12
CA ASN A 364 16.23 7.94 4.10
C ASN A 364 17.66 7.47 3.76
N GLU A 365 17.85 6.47 2.89
CA GLU A 365 19.21 5.95 2.63
C GLU A 365 19.58 5.79 1.14
N ALA A 366 18.62 5.56 0.26
CA ALA A 366 18.91 5.22 -1.14
C ALA A 366 18.82 6.41 -2.10
N THR A 367 18.14 7.50 -1.71
CA THR A 367 17.88 8.66 -2.57
C THR A 367 18.48 9.97 -2.08
N LEU A 368 19.06 10.01 -0.86
CA LEU A 368 19.83 11.17 -0.46
C LEU A 368 21.12 11.21 -1.31
N PRO A 369 21.41 12.31 -2.03
CA PRO A 369 22.73 12.49 -2.60
C PRO A 369 23.73 12.34 -1.47
N LYS A 370 24.74 11.44 -1.65
CA LYS A 370 25.87 11.37 -0.73
C LYS A 370 26.33 12.80 -0.52
N LYS A 371 26.34 13.27 0.72
CA LYS A 371 27.03 14.52 1.05
C LYS A 371 28.44 14.36 0.47
N GLU A 372 28.73 15.03 -0.61
CA GLU A 372 30.10 15.30 -0.97
C GLU A 372 30.65 16.12 0.19
N ASP A 373 31.57 15.55 0.92
CA ASP A 373 32.34 16.25 1.92
C ASP A 373 32.99 17.45 1.25
N LYS A 374 32.50 18.64 1.62
CA LYS A 374 33.20 19.91 1.36
C LYS A 374 33.84 20.37 2.64
#